data_230d853fc50c62a39b573417fe1c5623
#
_entry.id   230d853fc50c62a39b573417fe1c5623
#
_cell.length_a   1.000
_cell.length_b   1.000
_cell.length_c   1.000
_cell.angle_alpha   90.00
_cell.angle_beta   90.00
_cell.angle_gamma   90.00
#
_symmetry.space_group_name_H-M   'P 1'
#
loop_
_entity.id
_entity.type
_entity.pdbx_description
1 polymer ?
#
loop_
_entity_poly.entity_id
_entity_poly.type
_entity_poly.pdbx_seq_one_letter_code
_entity_poly.pdbx_strand_id
1 'polypeptide(L)'
;MNTRIIDTADAVVRRYKTRNPEDIISQRAIKLKDIRFCHDLLGYYTVLLNCKYIGINPNCTAAQRISALAHELGHALFDRKHASSGQAFQDTYFYSLDSSKAERRANIFAFELLLSDDDILKPIGYYEFNTDRIHLEANMPSHASAAYRAMKYQELLQEFLYTHCDVLTPTEIAQKIEIEKHFVDFKLNILAAKGYQLPVLPELHNDFLKDSMKNSEVK
;
A
#
# COMPACT_ATOMS: atom_id res chain seq x y z
N MET A 1 -2.98 -13.10 6.29
CA MET A 1 -2.03 -12.04 5.88
C MET A 1 -0.61 -12.55 6.10
N ASN A 2 0.35 -12.27 5.23
CA ASN A 2 1.71 -12.81 5.39
C ASN A 2 2.55 -11.88 6.29
N THR A 3 2.38 -12.01 7.62
CA THR A 3 3.06 -11.22 8.66
C THR A 3 4.58 -11.17 8.45
N ARG A 4 5.18 -12.26 7.97
CA ARG A 4 6.63 -12.33 7.72
C ARG A 4 7.14 -11.27 6.73
N ILE A 5 6.34 -10.87 5.74
CA ILE A 5 6.76 -9.84 4.76
C ILE A 5 6.76 -8.47 5.42
N ILE A 6 5.71 -8.18 6.18
CA ILE A 6 5.57 -6.94 6.95
C ILE A 6 6.72 -6.81 7.96
N ASP A 7 6.95 -7.86 8.75
CA ASP A 7 8.08 -7.90 9.71
C ASP A 7 9.43 -7.69 9.03
N THR A 8 9.57 -8.18 7.79
CA THR A 8 10.80 -7.99 7.00
C THR A 8 10.96 -6.53 6.56
N ALA A 9 9.89 -5.88 6.09
CA ALA A 9 9.93 -4.46 5.72
C ALA A 9 10.32 -3.59 6.92
N ASP A 10 9.69 -3.81 8.07
CA ASP A 10 10.03 -3.12 9.31
C ASP A 10 11.47 -3.36 9.75
N ALA A 11 11.97 -4.59 9.65
CA ALA A 11 13.35 -4.92 9.98
C ALA A 11 14.33 -4.22 9.04
N VAL A 12 14.00 -4.10 7.75
CA VAL A 12 14.79 -3.37 6.75
C VAL A 12 14.85 -1.89 7.12
N VAL A 13 13.70 -1.26 7.38
CA VAL A 13 13.63 0.15 7.80
C VAL A 13 14.45 0.40 9.07
N ARG A 14 14.28 -0.44 10.09
CA ARG A 14 15.08 -0.32 11.35
C ARG A 14 16.57 -0.47 11.12
N ARG A 15 16.99 -1.40 10.24
CA ARG A 15 18.39 -1.66 9.94
C ARG A 15 19.06 -0.52 9.18
N TYR A 16 18.41 -0.01 8.15
CA TYR A 16 18.97 1.00 7.25
C TYR A 16 18.59 2.42 7.63
N LYS A 17 17.67 2.60 8.58
CA LYS A 17 17.16 3.89 9.08
C LYS A 17 16.61 4.80 7.97
N THR A 18 16.08 4.20 6.92
CA THR A 18 15.47 4.89 5.79
C THR A 18 14.38 4.03 5.17
N ARG A 19 13.41 4.66 4.54
CA ARG A 19 12.39 4.05 3.68
C ARG A 19 12.70 4.24 2.20
N ASN A 20 13.73 5.02 1.88
CA ASN A 20 14.17 5.23 0.51
C ASN A 20 14.79 3.92 -0.05
N PRO A 21 14.17 3.31 -1.07
CA PRO A 21 14.67 2.04 -1.63
C PRO A 21 16.05 2.20 -2.28
N GLU A 22 16.38 3.37 -2.83
CA GLU A 22 17.65 3.62 -3.49
C GLU A 22 18.81 3.57 -2.50
N ASP A 23 18.65 4.16 -1.32
CA ASP A 23 19.63 4.11 -0.22
C ASP A 23 19.84 2.67 0.25
N ILE A 24 18.74 1.90 0.37
CA ILE A 24 18.80 0.51 0.82
C ILE A 24 19.51 -0.36 -0.23
N ILE A 25 19.19 -0.18 -1.51
CA ILE A 25 19.80 -0.89 -2.64
C ILE A 25 21.31 -0.67 -2.66
N SER A 26 21.74 0.59 -2.51
CA SER A 26 23.15 0.97 -2.44
C SER A 26 23.88 0.26 -1.29
N GLN A 27 23.32 0.31 -0.08
CA GLN A 27 23.91 -0.31 1.11
C GLN A 27 23.91 -1.85 1.07
N ARG A 28 23.09 -2.47 0.22
CA ARG A 28 23.03 -3.93 0.00
C ARG A 28 23.95 -4.42 -1.10
N ALA A 29 24.77 -3.58 -1.68
CA ALA A 29 25.65 -3.89 -2.82
C ALA A 29 24.85 -4.48 -4.00
N ILE A 30 23.65 -3.97 -4.26
CA ILE A 30 22.85 -4.26 -5.44
C ILE A 30 23.20 -3.19 -6.48
N LYS A 31 23.58 -3.61 -7.68
CA LYS A 31 23.98 -2.67 -8.74
C LYS A 31 22.74 -2.17 -9.47
N LEU A 32 22.54 -0.85 -9.46
CA LEU A 32 21.48 -0.19 -10.20
C LEU A 32 21.94 0.10 -11.64
N LYS A 33 21.08 -0.16 -12.64
CA LYS A 33 21.36 0.01 -14.07
C LYS A 33 20.14 0.58 -14.79
N ASP A 34 20.37 1.45 -15.77
CA ASP A 34 19.30 1.93 -16.64
C ASP A 34 18.95 0.90 -17.71
N ILE A 35 17.65 0.71 -17.93
CA ILE A 35 17.11 -0.12 -19.02
C ILE A 35 16.97 0.78 -20.25
N ARG A 36 17.66 0.43 -21.35
CA ARG A 36 17.63 1.25 -22.58
C ARG A 36 16.89 0.59 -23.75
N PHE A 37 16.40 -0.63 -23.57
CA PHE A 37 15.92 -1.47 -24.67
C PHE A 37 14.45 -1.90 -24.56
N CYS A 38 13.73 -1.49 -23.50
CA CYS A 38 12.33 -1.83 -23.33
C CYS A 38 11.59 -0.63 -22.71
N HIS A 39 10.64 -0.06 -23.47
CA HIS A 39 9.90 1.13 -23.04
C HIS A 39 8.77 0.80 -22.07
N ASP A 40 8.23 -0.42 -22.14
CA ASP A 40 7.06 -0.83 -21.34
C ASP A 40 7.45 -1.45 -19.99
N LEU A 41 8.73 -1.72 -19.77
CA LEU A 41 9.25 -2.29 -18.55
C LEU A 41 9.66 -1.17 -17.59
N LEU A 42 9.13 -1.16 -16.38
CA LEU A 42 9.51 -0.19 -15.35
C LEU A 42 10.76 -0.60 -14.60
N GLY A 43 10.89 -1.88 -14.26
CA GLY A 43 12.05 -2.42 -13.57
C GLY A 43 12.21 -3.92 -13.78
N TYR A 44 13.34 -4.46 -13.36
CA TYR A 44 13.55 -5.89 -13.20
C TYR A 44 14.67 -6.17 -12.19
N TYR A 45 14.57 -7.29 -11.49
CA TYR A 45 15.64 -7.84 -10.66
C TYR A 45 16.25 -9.08 -11.29
N THR A 46 17.57 -9.19 -11.27
CA THR A 46 18.30 -10.37 -11.75
C THR A 46 19.60 -10.61 -10.99
N VAL A 47 20.11 -11.83 -11.09
CA VAL A 47 21.41 -12.22 -10.55
C VAL A 47 22.28 -12.80 -11.66
N LEU A 48 23.36 -12.12 -11.99
CA LEU A 48 24.31 -12.53 -13.00
C LEU A 48 25.70 -12.69 -12.39
N LEU A 49 26.34 -13.82 -12.61
CA LEU A 49 27.68 -14.10 -12.07
C LEU A 49 27.78 -13.82 -10.56
N ASN A 50 26.76 -14.24 -9.83
CA ASN A 50 26.59 -13.99 -8.38
C ASN A 50 26.49 -12.51 -7.96
N CYS A 51 26.44 -11.58 -8.90
CA CYS A 51 26.17 -10.16 -8.66
C CYS A 51 24.68 -9.87 -8.84
N LYS A 52 24.14 -9.05 -7.96
CA LYS A 52 22.74 -8.63 -7.96
C LYS A 52 22.59 -7.33 -8.75
N TYR A 53 21.59 -7.28 -9.62
CA TYR A 53 21.28 -6.11 -10.41
C TYR A 53 19.80 -5.79 -10.32
N ILE A 54 19.49 -4.50 -10.23
CA ILE A 54 18.17 -3.94 -10.48
C ILE A 54 18.31 -3.04 -11.71
N GLY A 55 17.55 -3.36 -12.75
CA GLY A 55 17.37 -2.48 -13.89
C GLY A 55 16.17 -1.58 -13.66
N ILE A 56 16.24 -0.31 -14.06
CA ILE A 56 15.16 0.65 -13.95
C ILE A 56 15.02 1.45 -15.24
N ASN A 57 13.79 1.73 -15.65
CA ASN A 57 13.52 2.56 -16.81
C ASN A 57 13.86 4.01 -16.49
N PRO A 58 14.80 4.65 -17.23
CA PRO A 58 15.18 6.03 -16.97
C PRO A 58 14.09 7.04 -17.31
N ASN A 59 13.07 6.66 -18.10
CA ASN A 59 11.97 7.52 -18.51
C ASN A 59 10.78 7.50 -17.54
N CYS A 60 10.83 6.72 -16.46
CA CYS A 60 9.77 6.70 -15.46
C CYS A 60 9.75 8.00 -14.64
N THR A 61 8.56 8.38 -14.16
CA THR A 61 8.42 9.50 -13.22
C THR A 61 9.14 9.20 -11.90
N ALA A 62 9.39 10.21 -11.08
CA ALA A 62 10.00 10.01 -9.77
C ALA A 62 9.18 9.04 -8.88
N ALA A 63 7.85 9.15 -8.90
CA ALA A 63 6.96 8.24 -8.16
C ALA A 63 7.05 6.80 -8.68
N GLN A 64 7.00 6.61 -10.01
CA GLN A 64 7.17 5.29 -10.63
C GLN A 64 8.54 4.68 -10.31
N ARG A 65 9.60 5.49 -10.32
CA ARG A 65 10.95 5.05 -9.99
C ARG A 65 11.05 4.51 -8.56
N ILE A 66 10.54 5.26 -7.59
CA ILE A 66 10.56 4.85 -6.18
C ILE A 66 9.75 3.57 -5.98
N SER A 67 8.56 3.49 -6.57
CA SER A 67 7.70 2.32 -6.50
C SER A 67 8.36 1.08 -7.12
N ALA A 68 8.95 1.23 -8.31
CA ALA A 68 9.67 0.17 -9.00
C ALA A 68 10.87 -0.31 -8.19
N LEU A 69 11.69 0.59 -7.67
CA LEU A 69 12.86 0.22 -6.86
C LEU A 69 12.47 -0.53 -5.58
N ALA A 70 11.38 -0.14 -4.92
CA ALA A 70 10.87 -0.83 -3.74
C ALA A 70 10.38 -2.24 -4.09
N HIS A 71 9.69 -2.41 -5.21
CA HIS A 71 9.22 -3.69 -5.71
C HIS A 71 10.38 -4.64 -6.05
N GLU A 72 11.35 -4.17 -6.85
CA GLU A 72 12.52 -4.97 -7.23
C GLU A 72 13.40 -5.32 -6.02
N LEU A 73 13.45 -4.45 -5.02
CA LEU A 73 14.08 -4.75 -3.75
C LEU A 73 13.36 -5.90 -3.01
N GLY A 74 12.03 -5.97 -3.13
CA GLY A 74 11.23 -7.11 -2.66
C GLY A 74 11.69 -8.43 -3.29
N HIS A 75 11.83 -8.49 -4.61
CA HIS A 75 12.38 -9.67 -5.30
C HIS A 75 13.81 -9.98 -4.86
N ALA A 76 14.64 -8.98 -4.67
CA ALA A 76 16.01 -9.18 -4.19
C ALA A 76 16.08 -9.81 -2.77
N LEU A 77 15.04 -9.61 -1.96
CA LEU A 77 14.94 -10.16 -0.61
C LEU A 77 14.35 -11.56 -0.58
N PHE A 78 13.32 -11.83 -1.38
CA PHE A 78 12.53 -13.04 -1.26
C PHE A 78 12.78 -14.07 -2.37
N ASP A 79 13.22 -13.64 -3.56
CA ASP A 79 13.20 -14.46 -4.77
C ASP A 79 14.58 -14.67 -5.41
N ARG A 80 15.66 -14.46 -4.65
CA ARG A 80 17.05 -14.58 -5.13
C ARG A 80 17.35 -15.90 -5.84
N LYS A 81 16.82 -17.02 -5.33
CA LYS A 81 17.08 -18.35 -5.92
C LYS A 81 16.48 -18.45 -7.32
N HIS A 82 15.30 -17.90 -7.53
CA HIS A 82 14.62 -17.88 -8.82
C HIS A 82 15.33 -16.96 -9.81
N ALA A 83 15.71 -15.76 -9.41
CA ALA A 83 16.48 -14.83 -10.23
C ALA A 83 17.86 -15.37 -10.65
N SER A 84 18.44 -16.28 -9.85
CA SER A 84 19.73 -16.93 -10.18
C SER A 84 19.61 -18.03 -11.21
N SER A 85 18.41 -18.51 -11.55
CA SER A 85 18.17 -19.52 -12.61
C SER A 85 18.13 -18.95 -14.02
N GLY A 86 18.44 -17.66 -14.19
CA GLY A 86 18.42 -16.97 -15.49
C GLY A 86 17.04 -16.44 -15.89
N GLN A 87 16.02 -16.62 -15.04
CA GLN A 87 14.72 -16.01 -15.23
C GLN A 87 14.72 -14.65 -14.53
N ALA A 88 14.74 -13.57 -15.30
CA ALA A 88 14.48 -12.24 -14.76
C ALA A 88 13.00 -12.12 -14.41
N PHE A 89 12.69 -11.54 -13.24
CA PHE A 89 11.34 -11.06 -12.98
C PHE A 89 11.16 -9.82 -13.84
N GLN A 90 10.22 -9.87 -14.78
CA GLN A 90 9.89 -8.78 -15.69
C GLN A 90 8.45 -8.38 -15.42
N ASP A 91 8.22 -7.20 -14.85
CA ASP A 91 6.90 -6.64 -14.68
C ASP A 91 6.69 -5.43 -15.58
N THR A 92 5.72 -5.55 -16.46
CA THR A 92 5.22 -4.45 -17.28
C THR A 92 4.22 -3.58 -16.53
N TYR A 93 3.50 -4.15 -15.52
CA TYR A 93 2.51 -3.43 -14.71
C TYR A 93 2.50 -3.95 -13.28
N PHE A 94 2.77 -3.09 -12.32
CA PHE A 94 2.96 -3.40 -10.90
C PHE A 94 1.74 -4.02 -10.17
N TYR A 95 0.53 -4.08 -10.77
CA TYR A 95 -0.69 -4.11 -9.96
C TYR A 95 -1.74 -5.12 -10.38
N SER A 96 -1.35 -6.25 -10.94
CA SER A 96 -2.29 -7.35 -11.11
C SER A 96 -2.51 -8.11 -9.79
N LEU A 97 -3.74 -8.09 -9.29
CA LEU A 97 -4.15 -8.92 -8.15
C LEU A 97 -4.06 -10.43 -8.43
N ASP A 98 -4.04 -10.81 -9.71
CA ASP A 98 -3.85 -12.19 -10.19
C ASP A 98 -2.37 -12.57 -10.38
N SER A 99 -1.45 -11.75 -9.90
CA SER A 99 -0.02 -11.96 -10.00
C SER A 99 0.46 -13.21 -9.26
N SER A 100 1.61 -13.72 -9.67
CA SER A 100 2.26 -14.87 -9.03
C SER A 100 2.51 -14.62 -7.53
N LYS A 101 2.75 -15.69 -6.76
CA LYS A 101 3.08 -15.55 -5.33
C LYS A 101 4.33 -14.69 -5.09
N ALA A 102 5.25 -14.64 -6.05
CA ALA A 102 6.46 -13.83 -5.98
C ALA A 102 6.11 -12.34 -6.10
N GLU A 103 5.34 -11.98 -7.13
CA GLU A 103 4.88 -10.61 -7.38
C GLU A 103 4.08 -10.05 -6.19
N ARG A 104 3.16 -10.85 -5.69
CA ARG A 104 2.38 -10.47 -4.51
C ARG A 104 3.25 -10.19 -3.29
N ARG A 105 4.35 -10.97 -3.08
CA ARG A 105 5.30 -10.71 -2.00
C ARG A 105 6.04 -9.39 -2.21
N ALA A 106 6.55 -9.16 -3.41
CA ALA A 106 7.27 -7.95 -3.77
C ALA A 106 6.39 -6.72 -3.60
N ASN A 107 5.12 -6.78 -4.04
CA ASN A 107 4.15 -5.71 -3.87
C ASN A 107 3.87 -5.40 -2.39
N ILE A 108 3.55 -6.40 -1.56
CA ILE A 108 3.32 -6.20 -0.13
C ILE A 108 4.54 -5.57 0.54
N PHE A 109 5.75 -6.04 0.21
CA PHE A 109 6.97 -5.48 0.74
C PHE A 109 7.15 -4.01 0.32
N ALA A 110 6.93 -3.69 -0.96
CA ALA A 110 7.04 -2.32 -1.47
C ALA A 110 6.08 -1.37 -0.75
N PHE A 111 4.81 -1.76 -0.57
CA PHE A 111 3.83 -0.95 0.15
C PHE A 111 4.23 -0.71 1.60
N GLU A 112 4.67 -1.74 2.32
CA GLU A 112 5.10 -1.59 3.72
C GLU A 112 6.42 -0.83 3.85
N LEU A 113 7.33 -0.96 2.88
CA LEU A 113 8.56 -0.17 2.85
C LEU A 113 8.27 1.31 2.65
N LEU A 114 7.44 1.66 1.68
CA LEU A 114 7.20 3.05 1.27
C LEU A 114 6.26 3.80 2.21
N LEU A 115 5.25 3.12 2.78
CA LEU A 115 4.24 3.70 3.64
C LEU A 115 4.29 3.12 5.05
N SER A 116 4.56 3.98 6.04
CA SER A 116 4.33 3.63 7.44
C SER A 116 2.83 3.61 7.75
N ASP A 117 2.44 2.98 8.86
CA ASP A 117 1.05 3.04 9.32
C ASP A 117 0.66 4.50 9.62
N ASP A 118 1.57 5.27 10.20
CA ASP A 118 1.36 6.69 10.55
C ASP A 118 1.13 7.60 9.34
N ASP A 119 1.71 7.27 8.17
CA ASP A 119 1.52 8.07 6.95
C ASP A 119 0.05 8.05 6.47
N ILE A 120 -0.70 7.02 6.88
CA ILE A 120 -2.14 6.93 6.63
C ILE A 120 -2.94 7.34 7.87
N LEU A 121 -2.57 6.84 9.07
CA LEU A 121 -3.37 7.00 10.27
C LEU A 121 -3.48 8.46 10.72
N LYS A 122 -2.43 9.26 10.58
CA LYS A 122 -2.44 10.68 10.94
C LYS A 122 -3.33 11.52 10.02
N PRO A 123 -3.17 11.46 8.68
CA PRO A 123 -4.01 12.24 7.77
C PRO A 123 -5.50 11.99 7.87
N ILE A 124 -5.92 10.77 8.25
CA ILE A 124 -7.34 10.41 8.38
C ILE A 124 -7.92 10.68 9.78
N GLY A 125 -7.17 11.32 10.69
CA GLY A 125 -7.63 11.60 12.03
C GLY A 125 -7.87 10.34 12.90
N TYR A 126 -7.13 9.24 12.62
CA TYR A 126 -7.36 7.96 13.33
C TYR A 126 -7.16 8.06 14.84
N TYR A 127 -6.21 8.85 15.29
CA TYR A 127 -5.87 8.94 16.71
C TYR A 127 -6.95 9.67 17.48
N GLU A 128 -7.55 10.69 16.91
CA GLU A 128 -8.70 11.42 17.45
C GLU A 128 -9.91 10.49 17.50
N PHE A 129 -10.24 9.84 16.40
CA PHE A 129 -11.32 8.85 16.33
C PHE A 129 -11.14 7.70 17.32
N ASN A 130 -9.93 7.17 17.45
CA ASN A 130 -9.65 6.08 18.38
C ASN A 130 -9.78 6.53 19.83
N THR A 131 -9.47 7.79 20.16
CA THR A 131 -9.68 8.36 21.49
C THR A 131 -11.17 8.43 21.81
N ASP A 132 -11.98 8.94 20.90
CA ASP A 132 -13.44 9.01 21.07
C ASP A 132 -14.06 7.62 21.19
N ARG A 133 -13.58 6.67 20.42
CA ARG A 133 -13.97 5.26 20.50
C ARG A 133 -13.65 4.66 21.88
N ILE A 134 -12.47 4.93 22.43
CA ILE A 134 -12.09 4.46 23.78
C ILE A 134 -13.03 5.04 24.81
N HIS A 135 -13.38 6.32 24.72
CA HIS A 135 -14.36 6.95 25.62
C HIS A 135 -15.74 6.32 25.48
N LEU A 136 -16.19 6.02 24.27
CA LEU A 136 -17.45 5.33 24.03
C LEU A 136 -17.44 3.93 24.68
N GLU A 137 -16.38 3.16 24.50
CA GLU A 137 -16.24 1.82 25.09
C GLU A 137 -16.26 1.88 26.63
N ALA A 138 -15.58 2.83 27.23
CA ALA A 138 -15.53 3.00 28.67
C ALA A 138 -16.92 3.33 29.29
N ASN A 139 -17.79 3.98 28.50
CA ASN A 139 -19.15 4.32 28.92
C ASN A 139 -20.19 3.27 28.52
N MET A 140 -19.84 2.20 27.85
CA MET A 140 -20.75 1.13 27.48
C MET A 140 -21.13 0.26 28.70
N PRO A 141 -22.39 -0.18 28.80
CA PRO A 141 -22.77 -1.15 29.81
C PRO A 141 -21.99 -2.45 29.66
N SER A 142 -21.51 -3.02 30.75
CA SER A 142 -20.71 -4.26 30.77
C SER A 142 -21.41 -5.45 30.11
N HIS A 143 -22.77 -5.45 30.12
CA HIS A 143 -23.62 -6.48 29.52
C HIS A 143 -24.07 -6.16 28.08
N ALA A 144 -23.51 -5.12 27.45
CA ALA A 144 -23.89 -4.74 26.09
C ALA A 144 -23.61 -5.86 25.08
N SER A 145 -24.61 -6.18 24.26
CA SER A 145 -24.48 -7.19 23.21
C SER A 145 -23.51 -6.73 22.11
N ALA A 146 -22.94 -7.67 21.36
CA ALA A 146 -22.08 -7.36 20.20
C ALA A 146 -22.80 -6.50 19.16
N ALA A 147 -24.10 -6.74 18.93
CA ALA A 147 -24.91 -5.95 18.02
C ALA A 147 -25.08 -4.50 18.50
N TYR A 148 -25.33 -4.29 19.80
CA TYR A 148 -25.43 -2.96 20.38
C TYR A 148 -24.11 -2.19 20.27
N ARG A 149 -22.98 -2.86 20.55
CA ARG A 149 -21.64 -2.25 20.41
C ARG A 149 -21.38 -1.84 18.95
N ALA A 150 -21.67 -2.72 18.00
CA ALA A 150 -21.49 -2.42 16.58
C ALA A 150 -22.33 -1.21 16.13
N MET A 151 -23.59 -1.14 16.59
CA MET A 151 -24.46 0.00 16.30
C MET A 151 -23.89 1.31 16.87
N LYS A 152 -23.43 1.30 18.12
CA LYS A 152 -22.84 2.48 18.75
C LYS A 152 -21.54 2.93 18.10
N TYR A 153 -20.72 2.00 17.61
CA TYR A 153 -19.53 2.36 16.83
C TYR A 153 -19.88 2.97 15.48
N GLN A 154 -20.93 2.51 14.83
CA GLN A 154 -21.41 3.12 13.59
C GLN A 154 -21.96 4.54 13.82
N GLU A 155 -22.68 4.76 14.91
CA GLU A 155 -23.14 6.10 15.30
C GLU A 155 -21.94 7.03 15.54
N LEU A 156 -20.96 6.60 16.34
CA LEU A 156 -19.74 7.37 16.59
C LEU A 156 -18.97 7.66 15.29
N LEU A 157 -18.83 6.67 14.41
CA LEU A 157 -18.14 6.87 13.13
C LEU A 157 -18.88 7.92 12.28
N GLN A 158 -20.21 7.86 12.20
CA GLN A 158 -20.99 8.86 11.46
C GLN A 158 -20.86 10.25 12.06
N GLU A 159 -20.91 10.38 13.40
CA GLU A 159 -20.73 11.64 14.10
C GLU A 159 -19.33 12.21 13.85
N PHE A 160 -18.28 11.37 13.93
CA PHE A 160 -16.92 11.77 13.65
C PHE A 160 -16.76 12.24 12.20
N LEU A 161 -17.31 11.51 11.22
CA LEU A 161 -17.28 11.88 9.80
C LEU A 161 -18.03 13.19 9.54
N TYR A 162 -19.11 13.45 10.27
CA TYR A 162 -19.89 14.68 10.13
C TYR A 162 -19.20 15.90 10.77
N THR A 163 -18.52 15.72 11.89
CA THR A 163 -17.88 16.81 12.65
C THR A 163 -16.47 17.15 12.15
N HIS A 164 -15.79 16.19 11.53
CA HIS A 164 -14.43 16.39 10.98
C HIS A 164 -14.52 16.69 9.50
N CYS A 165 -14.47 17.98 9.15
CA CYS A 165 -14.51 18.46 7.75
C CYS A 165 -13.39 17.91 6.86
N ASP A 166 -12.32 17.36 7.48
CA ASP A 166 -11.11 16.89 6.81
C ASP A 166 -11.06 15.35 6.65
N VAL A 167 -12.21 14.67 6.78
CA VAL A 167 -12.23 13.22 6.52
C VAL A 167 -11.98 12.96 5.04
N LEU A 168 -10.91 12.26 4.76
CA LEU A 168 -10.35 12.12 3.42
C LEU A 168 -10.82 10.83 2.75
N THR A 169 -11.04 10.90 1.45
CA THR A 169 -11.13 9.73 0.57
C THR A 169 -9.73 9.16 0.30
N PRO A 170 -9.61 7.89 -0.13
CA PRO A 170 -8.32 7.33 -0.55
C PRO A 170 -7.59 8.17 -1.61
N THR A 171 -8.32 8.80 -2.53
CA THR A 171 -7.74 9.69 -3.54
C THR A 171 -7.15 10.96 -2.91
N GLU A 172 -7.85 11.60 -1.98
CA GLU A 172 -7.36 12.79 -1.28
C GLU A 172 -6.17 12.47 -0.37
N ILE A 173 -6.17 11.31 0.28
CA ILE A 173 -5.00 10.83 1.04
C ILE A 173 -3.80 10.69 0.09
N ALA A 174 -3.98 10.04 -1.05
CA ALA A 174 -2.93 9.81 -2.03
C ALA A 174 -2.34 11.14 -2.55
N GLN A 175 -3.18 12.12 -2.81
CA GLN A 175 -2.75 13.47 -3.21
C GLN A 175 -1.97 14.18 -2.10
N LYS A 176 -2.45 14.08 -0.86
CA LYS A 176 -1.83 14.74 0.31
C LYS A 176 -0.44 14.21 0.63
N ILE A 177 -0.21 12.92 0.43
CA ILE A 177 1.09 12.27 0.70
C ILE A 177 1.94 12.05 -0.57
N GLU A 178 1.47 12.58 -1.71
CA GLU A 178 2.17 12.54 -3.01
C GLU A 178 2.54 11.12 -3.47
N ILE A 179 1.62 10.17 -3.28
CA ILE A 179 1.81 8.78 -3.70
C ILE A 179 0.65 8.33 -4.59
N GLU A 180 0.86 7.28 -5.39
CA GLU A 180 -0.20 6.73 -6.24
C GLU A 180 -1.32 6.09 -5.39
N LYS A 181 -2.58 6.33 -5.78
CA LYS A 181 -3.78 5.92 -5.06
C LYS A 181 -3.79 4.43 -4.66
N HIS A 182 -3.37 3.56 -5.57
CA HIS A 182 -3.39 2.12 -5.30
C HIS A 182 -2.49 1.69 -4.11
N PHE A 183 -1.43 2.45 -3.78
CA PHE A 183 -0.65 2.24 -2.56
C PHE A 183 -1.48 2.52 -1.31
N VAL A 184 -2.27 3.59 -1.36
CA VAL A 184 -3.17 3.97 -0.26
C VAL A 184 -4.26 2.91 -0.10
N ASP A 185 -4.95 2.52 -1.17
CA ASP A 185 -5.99 1.49 -1.15
C ASP A 185 -5.46 0.19 -0.54
N PHE A 186 -4.26 -0.23 -0.96
CA PHE A 186 -3.65 -1.44 -0.43
C PHE A 186 -3.28 -1.31 1.04
N LYS A 187 -2.71 -0.17 1.44
CA LYS A 187 -2.33 0.09 2.84
C LYS A 187 -3.55 0.17 3.76
N LEU A 188 -4.64 0.79 3.32
CA LEU A 188 -5.91 0.79 4.05
C LEU A 188 -6.43 -0.63 4.29
N ASN A 189 -6.36 -1.51 3.28
CA ASN A 189 -6.72 -2.92 3.43
C ASN A 189 -5.82 -3.65 4.44
N ILE A 190 -4.51 -3.37 4.45
CA ILE A 190 -3.60 -3.94 5.44
C ILE A 190 -3.95 -3.45 6.85
N LEU A 191 -4.18 -2.16 7.03
CA LEU A 191 -4.55 -1.58 8.32
C LEU A 191 -5.87 -2.16 8.83
N ALA A 192 -6.89 -2.28 7.97
CA ALA A 192 -8.15 -2.93 8.32
C ALA A 192 -7.92 -4.40 8.74
N ALA A 193 -7.06 -5.13 8.03
CA ALA A 193 -6.71 -6.51 8.39
C ALA A 193 -5.88 -6.62 9.68
N LYS A 194 -5.16 -5.56 10.08
CA LYS A 194 -4.52 -5.41 11.40
C LYS A 194 -5.53 -5.10 12.51
N GLY A 195 -6.79 -4.82 12.18
CA GLY A 195 -7.87 -4.53 13.13
C GLY A 195 -8.11 -3.04 13.36
N TYR A 196 -7.47 -2.15 12.61
CA TYR A 196 -7.77 -0.72 12.69
C TYR A 196 -9.17 -0.43 12.11
N GLN A 197 -9.96 0.35 12.83
CA GLN A 197 -11.21 0.92 12.32
C GLN A 197 -10.88 2.30 11.74
N LEU A 198 -10.98 2.41 10.41
CA LEU A 198 -10.47 3.58 9.70
C LEU A 198 -11.60 4.57 9.40
N PRO A 199 -11.53 5.82 9.88
CA PRO A 199 -12.46 6.88 9.53
C PRO A 199 -12.11 7.45 8.14
N VAL A 200 -12.42 6.69 7.10
CA VAL A 200 -12.15 7.06 5.70
C VAL A 200 -13.48 7.09 4.97
N LEU A 201 -13.71 8.14 4.17
CA LEU A 201 -14.90 8.21 3.31
C LEU A 201 -14.79 7.17 2.20
N PRO A 202 -15.85 6.37 1.98
CA PRO A 202 -15.88 5.49 0.83
C PRO A 202 -15.88 6.34 -0.46
N GLU A 203 -15.08 5.93 -1.44
CA GLU A 203 -15.21 6.49 -2.77
C GLU A 203 -16.53 6.01 -3.38
N LEU A 204 -17.36 6.96 -3.78
CA LEU A 204 -18.51 6.65 -4.61
C LEU A 204 -17.96 6.23 -5.98
N HIS A 205 -17.92 4.93 -6.23
CA HIS A 205 -17.70 4.43 -7.58
C HIS A 205 -18.85 4.94 -8.45
N ASN A 206 -18.54 5.82 -9.40
CA ASN A 206 -19.46 6.36 -10.38
C ASN A 206 -20.09 5.30 -11.32
N ASP A 207 -19.85 4.02 -11.06
CA ASP A 207 -20.47 2.93 -11.80
C ASP A 207 -21.99 2.89 -11.63
N PHE A 208 -22.51 3.37 -10.49
CA PHE A 208 -23.97 3.49 -10.28
C PHE A 208 -24.63 4.53 -11.19
N LEU A 209 -23.90 5.58 -11.59
CA LEU A 209 -24.41 6.60 -12.51
C LEU A 209 -24.32 6.18 -13.98
N LYS A 210 -23.37 5.32 -14.34
CA LYS A 210 -23.25 4.80 -15.71
C LYS A 210 -24.33 3.78 -16.04
N ASP A 211 -24.74 2.95 -15.08
CA ASP A 211 -25.82 1.98 -15.27
C ASP A 211 -27.22 2.62 -15.27
N SER A 212 -27.41 3.71 -14.52
CA SER A 212 -28.69 4.45 -14.56
C SER A 212 -28.87 5.28 -15.84
N MET A 213 -27.79 5.73 -16.46
CA MET A 213 -27.88 6.44 -17.77
C MET A 213 -28.08 5.52 -18.94
N LYS A 214 -27.61 4.28 -18.92
CA LYS A 214 -27.86 3.28 -19.96
C LYS A 214 -29.32 2.79 -19.99
N ASN A 215 -30.02 2.84 -18.86
CA ASN A 215 -31.44 2.43 -18.77
C ASN A 215 -32.42 3.55 -19.09
N SER A 216 -31.99 4.78 -19.34
CA SER A 216 -32.84 5.91 -19.72
C SER A 216 -32.87 6.18 -21.21
N GLU A 217 -32.03 5.52 -22.03
CA GLU A 217 -32.02 5.66 -23.49
C GLU A 217 -32.78 4.59 -24.23
N VAL A 218 -33.47 3.69 -23.52
CA VAL A 218 -34.37 2.67 -24.10
C VAL A 218 -35.81 2.93 -23.66
N LYS A 219 -36.39 4.01 -24.18
CA LYS A 219 -37.85 4.20 -24.30
C LYS A 219 -38.17 5.12 -25.46
#